data_f3a6063c4979895a68d097654768d87d
#
_entry.id   f3a6063c4979895a68d097654768d87d
#
_cell.length_a   1.000
_cell.length_b   1.000
_cell.length_c   1.000
_cell.angle_alpha   90.00
_cell.angle_beta   90.00
_cell.angle_gamma   90.00
#
_symmetry.space_group_name_H-M   'P 1'
#
loop_
_entity.id
_entity.type
_entity.pdbx_description
1 polymer ?
#
loop_
_entity_poly.entity_id
_entity_poly.type
_entity_poly.pdbx_seq_one_letter_code
_entity_poly.pdbx_strand_id
1 'polypeptide(L)'
;MIRAGAIRDMIRDMTRRTLLICVSLLASLCVPSAAETKYKIDDPIPPGATGKVLPLHGQVTDLKGMSSAVSGKVDALGAALRDLGARTTETEIQIELASDVLFDFDKSDLRPVAIPSLLKVVTVMQSYPAYVCTIGGHTDGKGGKDYNQELSERRANSVKTWLAGHGASNQMNTQGFGDTKPIAPNRKPDGSDDPEGRQKNRRVEITLKKH
;
A
#
# COMPACT_ATOMS: atom_id res chain seq x y z
N MET A 1 10.46 25.39 -50.42
CA MET A 1 9.05 25.41 -49.96
C MET A 1 8.38 24.13 -50.42
N ILE A 2 8.32 23.12 -49.52
CA ILE A 2 7.66 21.84 -49.79
C ILE A 2 6.19 22.02 -49.44
N ARG A 3 5.29 21.80 -50.41
CA ARG A 3 3.85 22.06 -50.31
C ARG A 3 3.23 21.13 -49.24
N ALA A 4 2.53 21.71 -48.29
CA ALA A 4 1.84 21.05 -47.20
C ALA A 4 0.78 19.99 -47.62
N GLY A 5 0.48 19.84 -48.88
CA GLY A 5 -0.41 18.82 -49.46
C GLY A 5 0.20 17.42 -49.54
N ALA A 6 1.49 17.31 -49.83
CA ALA A 6 2.14 16.01 -50.03
C ALA A 6 2.29 15.17 -48.73
N ILE A 7 2.39 15.83 -47.58
CA ILE A 7 2.51 15.15 -46.28
C ILE A 7 1.15 14.56 -45.83
N ARG A 8 0.04 15.23 -46.16
CA ARG A 8 -1.31 14.74 -45.81
C ARG A 8 -1.71 13.50 -46.62
N ASP A 9 -1.27 13.42 -47.89
CA ASP A 9 -1.57 12.25 -48.72
C ASP A 9 -0.72 11.04 -48.35
N MET A 10 0.52 11.25 -47.92
CA MET A 10 1.40 10.19 -47.44
C MET A 10 0.91 9.56 -46.12
N ILE A 11 0.36 10.37 -45.23
CA ILE A 11 -0.20 9.89 -43.95
C ILE A 11 -1.53 9.11 -44.20
N ARG A 12 -2.32 9.52 -45.18
CA ARG A 12 -3.56 8.84 -45.53
C ARG A 12 -3.31 7.47 -46.19
N ASP A 13 -2.24 7.31 -46.93
CA ASP A 13 -1.89 6.04 -47.57
C ASP A 13 -1.27 5.06 -46.58
N MET A 14 -0.50 5.55 -45.60
CA MET A 14 0.06 4.75 -44.54
C MET A 14 -1.01 4.16 -43.59
N THR A 15 -2.06 4.92 -43.25
CA THR A 15 -3.17 4.43 -42.41
C THR A 15 -4.06 3.42 -43.15
N ARG A 16 -4.20 3.51 -44.47
CA ARG A 16 -4.95 2.51 -45.28
C ARG A 16 -4.20 1.19 -45.41
N ARG A 17 -2.87 1.21 -45.53
CA ARG A 17 -2.06 -0.03 -45.64
C ARG A 17 -1.94 -0.78 -44.34
N THR A 18 -1.86 -0.09 -43.19
CA THR A 18 -1.87 -0.71 -41.86
C THR A 18 -3.23 -1.32 -41.48
N LEU A 19 -4.33 -0.72 -41.96
CA LEU A 19 -5.68 -1.25 -41.68
C LEU A 19 -6.00 -2.52 -42.51
N LEU A 20 -5.42 -2.65 -43.70
CA LEU A 20 -5.62 -3.83 -44.58
C LEU A 20 -4.79 -5.05 -44.14
N ILE A 21 -3.67 -4.84 -43.45
CA ILE A 21 -2.84 -5.96 -42.94
C ILE A 21 -3.40 -6.52 -41.60
N CYS A 22 -4.07 -5.72 -40.79
CA CYS A 22 -4.73 -6.20 -39.60
C CYS A 22 -6.02 -7.00 -39.84
N VAL A 23 -6.70 -6.82 -40.96
CA VAL A 23 -7.94 -7.55 -41.25
C VAL A 23 -7.69 -8.95 -41.84
N SER A 24 -6.53 -9.20 -42.48
CA SER A 24 -6.19 -10.49 -43.06
C SER A 24 -5.53 -11.49 -42.11
N LEU A 25 -5.13 -11.07 -40.87
CA LEU A 25 -4.55 -11.98 -39.86
C LEU A 25 -5.54 -12.45 -38.80
N LEU A 26 -6.80 -11.99 -38.82
CA LEU A 26 -7.85 -12.35 -37.85
C LEU A 26 -8.80 -13.46 -38.35
N ALA A 27 -8.52 -14.07 -39.51
CA ALA A 27 -9.40 -15.08 -40.11
C ALA A 27 -8.92 -16.54 -39.93
N SER A 28 -7.93 -16.83 -39.09
CA SER A 28 -7.41 -18.19 -38.96
C SER A 28 -7.18 -18.70 -37.55
N LEU A 29 -7.97 -18.21 -36.59
CA LEU A 29 -8.09 -18.84 -35.25
C LEU A 29 -9.56 -19.09 -34.97
N CYS A 30 -10.17 -19.93 -35.81
CA CYS A 30 -11.40 -20.60 -35.49
C CYS A 30 -11.03 -21.71 -34.46
N VAL A 31 -10.96 -21.35 -33.20
CA VAL A 31 -10.97 -22.30 -32.12
C VAL A 31 -12.38 -22.91 -32.13
N PRO A 32 -12.56 -24.24 -32.34
CA PRO A 32 -13.88 -24.82 -32.22
C PRO A 32 -14.35 -24.55 -30.79
N SER A 33 -15.50 -23.88 -30.70
CA SER A 33 -16.25 -23.75 -29.46
C SER A 33 -16.37 -25.15 -28.84
N ALA A 34 -15.63 -25.38 -27.76
CA ALA A 34 -15.84 -26.54 -26.92
C ALA A 34 -17.27 -26.42 -26.41
N ALA A 35 -18.14 -27.29 -26.94
CA ALA A 35 -19.47 -27.46 -26.43
C ALA A 35 -19.33 -27.71 -24.92
N GLU A 36 -19.87 -26.82 -24.11
CA GLU A 36 -20.01 -27.00 -22.68
C GLU A 36 -20.86 -28.24 -22.46
N THR A 37 -20.24 -29.40 -22.32
CA THR A 37 -20.90 -30.60 -21.85
C THR A 37 -21.22 -30.37 -20.37
N LYS A 38 -22.47 -29.97 -20.10
CA LYS A 38 -23.05 -29.94 -18.76
C LYS A 38 -23.17 -31.38 -18.25
N TYR A 39 -22.07 -32.00 -17.85
CA TYR A 39 -22.10 -33.22 -17.06
C TYR A 39 -22.24 -32.83 -15.59
N LYS A 40 -23.31 -33.23 -14.95
CA LYS A 40 -23.42 -33.26 -13.50
C LYS A 40 -22.59 -34.41 -12.96
N ILE A 41 -21.96 -34.23 -11.80
CA ILE A 41 -21.09 -35.22 -11.12
C ILE A 41 -21.78 -36.58 -10.88
N ASP A 42 -23.12 -36.62 -10.93
CA ASP A 42 -23.95 -37.82 -10.67
C ASP A 42 -24.53 -38.48 -11.93
N ASP A 43 -24.15 -38.04 -13.14
CA ASP A 43 -24.66 -38.67 -14.38
C ASP A 43 -23.93 -39.99 -14.62
N PRO A 44 -24.67 -41.10 -14.91
CA PRO A 44 -24.06 -42.38 -15.16
C PRO A 44 -23.20 -42.35 -16.44
N ILE A 45 -21.99 -42.88 -16.35
CA ILE A 45 -21.05 -42.97 -17.47
C ILE A 45 -21.72 -43.69 -18.66
N PRO A 46 -21.80 -43.09 -19.86
CA PRO A 46 -22.42 -43.73 -21.00
C PRO A 46 -21.68 -45.02 -21.40
N PRO A 47 -22.39 -46.10 -21.76
CA PRO A 47 -21.79 -47.34 -22.13
C PRO A 47 -20.94 -47.19 -23.39
N GLY A 48 -19.63 -47.49 -23.28
CA GLY A 48 -18.66 -47.36 -24.37
C GLY A 48 -17.62 -46.24 -24.19
N ALA A 49 -17.66 -45.44 -23.13
CA ALA A 49 -16.63 -44.49 -22.82
C ALA A 49 -15.36 -45.21 -22.29
N THR A 50 -14.43 -45.52 -23.17
CA THR A 50 -13.08 -45.96 -22.80
C THR A 50 -12.27 -44.72 -22.41
N GLY A 51 -12.46 -44.29 -21.17
CA GLY A 51 -11.64 -43.19 -20.60
C GLY A 51 -10.21 -43.67 -20.35
N LYS A 52 -9.25 -43.22 -21.15
CA LYS A 52 -7.85 -43.33 -20.80
C LYS A 52 -7.66 -42.42 -19.59
N VAL A 53 -7.55 -42.99 -18.40
CA VAL A 53 -7.18 -42.27 -17.19
C VAL A 53 -5.76 -41.78 -17.41
N LEU A 54 -5.61 -40.53 -17.79
CA LEU A 54 -4.31 -39.88 -17.75
C LEU A 54 -3.98 -39.67 -16.27
N PRO A 55 -2.84 -40.22 -15.78
CA PRO A 55 -2.43 -39.91 -14.42
C PRO A 55 -2.20 -38.41 -14.34
N LEU A 56 -3.01 -37.73 -13.54
CA LEU A 56 -2.78 -36.35 -13.12
C LEU A 56 -1.51 -36.34 -12.26
N HIS A 57 -0.34 -36.25 -12.93
CA HIS A 57 0.89 -35.89 -12.28
C HIS A 57 0.91 -34.35 -12.12
N GLY A 58 -0.08 -33.83 -11.45
CA GLY A 58 -0.03 -32.53 -10.86
C GLY A 58 0.56 -32.70 -9.47
N GLN A 59 1.73 -32.14 -9.22
CA GLN A 59 2.28 -32.07 -7.88
C GLN A 59 1.35 -31.16 -7.04
N VAL A 60 0.48 -31.79 -6.25
CA VAL A 60 -0.36 -31.13 -5.23
C VAL A 60 0.46 -30.80 -3.98
N THR A 61 1.78 -30.74 -4.09
CA THR A 61 2.68 -30.50 -2.96
C THR A 61 2.70 -29.04 -2.49
N ASP A 62 2.22 -28.08 -3.28
CA ASP A 62 2.38 -26.66 -2.94
C ASP A 62 1.20 -25.99 -2.23
N LEU A 63 0.02 -26.62 -2.18
CA LEU A 63 -1.14 -26.03 -1.48
C LEU A 63 -0.93 -25.94 0.05
N LYS A 64 -0.25 -26.92 0.65
CA LYS A 64 0.07 -26.87 2.08
C LYS A 64 1.11 -25.78 2.40
N GLY A 65 2.14 -25.61 1.55
CA GLY A 65 3.15 -24.56 1.69
C GLY A 65 2.56 -23.17 1.49
N MET A 66 1.69 -22.99 0.50
CA MET A 66 1.00 -21.72 0.26
C MET A 66 0.03 -21.36 1.39
N SER A 67 -0.72 -22.34 1.93
CA SER A 67 -1.62 -22.11 3.06
C SER A 67 -0.86 -21.68 4.32
N SER A 68 0.27 -22.31 4.64
CA SER A 68 1.07 -21.92 5.81
C SER A 68 1.75 -20.57 5.65
N ALA A 69 2.23 -20.23 4.45
CA ALA A 69 2.84 -18.94 4.17
C ALA A 69 1.81 -17.80 4.23
N VAL A 70 0.60 -18.02 3.73
CA VAL A 70 -0.51 -17.06 3.82
C VAL A 70 -0.96 -16.90 5.27
N SER A 71 -1.12 -18.00 6.02
CA SER A 71 -1.45 -17.93 7.45
C SER A 71 -0.40 -17.14 8.23
N GLY A 72 0.89 -17.43 8.02
CA GLY A 72 1.97 -16.70 8.69
C GLY A 72 2.00 -15.20 8.40
N LYS A 73 1.65 -14.79 7.16
CA LYS A 73 1.53 -13.36 6.82
C LYS A 73 0.33 -12.70 7.50
N VAL A 74 -0.80 -13.38 7.57
CA VAL A 74 -2.00 -12.86 8.26
C VAL A 74 -1.75 -12.72 9.76
N ASP A 75 -1.08 -13.70 10.36
CA ASP A 75 -0.71 -13.66 11.78
C ASP A 75 0.29 -12.54 12.09
N ALA A 76 1.30 -12.35 11.24
CA ALA A 76 2.28 -11.27 11.37
C ALA A 76 1.63 -9.89 11.23
N LEU A 77 0.71 -9.71 10.27
CA LEU A 77 -0.06 -8.48 10.11
C LEU A 77 -0.94 -8.21 11.35
N GLY A 78 -1.67 -9.21 11.82
CA GLY A 78 -2.51 -9.08 13.00
C GLY A 78 -1.71 -8.72 14.25
N ALA A 79 -0.53 -9.31 14.43
CA ALA A 79 0.39 -8.96 15.50
C ALA A 79 0.91 -7.53 15.36
N ALA A 80 1.35 -7.13 14.17
CA ALA A 80 1.85 -5.78 13.92
C ALA A 80 0.80 -4.71 14.22
N LEU A 81 -0.46 -4.90 13.77
CA LEU A 81 -1.56 -3.96 14.04
C LEU A 81 -1.85 -3.83 15.53
N ARG A 82 -1.89 -4.94 16.27
CA ARG A 82 -2.09 -4.91 17.73
C ARG A 82 -0.95 -4.22 18.46
N ASP A 83 0.29 -4.56 18.13
CA ASP A 83 1.48 -4.00 18.78
C ASP A 83 1.65 -2.50 18.54
N LEU A 84 1.19 -2.03 17.38
CA LEU A 84 1.18 -0.60 17.04
C LEU A 84 -0.04 0.13 17.60
N GLY A 85 -0.98 -0.54 18.22
CA GLY A 85 -2.24 0.06 18.66
C GLY A 85 -3.05 0.66 17.51
N ALA A 86 -2.94 0.07 16.30
CA ALA A 86 -3.55 0.59 15.10
C ALA A 86 -5.08 0.60 15.18
N ARG A 87 -5.70 1.71 14.78
CA ARG A 87 -7.14 1.82 14.59
C ARG A 87 -7.46 1.49 13.13
N THR A 88 -8.27 0.47 12.93
CA THR A 88 -8.63 -0.01 11.59
C THR A 88 -10.10 0.16 11.33
N THR A 89 -10.44 0.76 10.18
CA THR A 89 -11.78 0.83 9.61
C THR A 89 -11.79 0.07 8.27
N GLU A 90 -12.92 0.01 7.57
CA GLU A 90 -13.02 -0.64 6.25
C GLU A 90 -12.13 0.01 5.18
N THR A 91 -11.84 1.30 5.32
CA THR A 91 -11.14 2.11 4.30
C THR A 91 -9.85 2.73 4.78
N GLU A 92 -9.55 2.66 6.07
CA GLU A 92 -8.46 3.41 6.67
C GLU A 92 -7.81 2.66 7.84
N ILE A 93 -6.48 2.76 7.93
CA ILE A 93 -5.68 2.27 9.04
C ILE A 93 -4.90 3.45 9.59
N GLN A 94 -5.09 3.77 10.87
CA GLN A 94 -4.39 4.83 11.57
C GLN A 94 -3.43 4.24 12.60
N ILE A 95 -2.19 4.71 12.58
CA ILE A 95 -1.12 4.32 13.49
C ILE A 95 -0.53 5.59 14.10
N GLU A 96 -0.47 5.64 15.42
CA GLU A 96 0.13 6.76 16.15
C GLU A 96 1.42 6.31 16.82
N LEU A 97 2.53 6.97 16.52
CA LEU A 97 3.83 6.69 17.11
C LEU A 97 4.30 7.90 17.93
N ALA A 98 4.66 7.67 19.20
CA ALA A 98 5.19 8.74 20.05
C ALA A 98 6.51 9.27 19.50
N SER A 99 6.63 10.58 19.34
CA SER A 99 7.86 11.21 18.83
C SER A 99 9.06 10.94 19.73
N ASP A 100 8.85 10.81 21.05
CA ASP A 100 9.92 10.55 22.02
C ASP A 100 10.54 9.15 21.88
N VAL A 101 9.81 8.22 21.24
CA VAL A 101 10.35 6.90 20.84
C VAL A 101 11.12 7.01 19.54
N LEU A 102 10.61 7.82 18.60
CA LEU A 102 11.17 7.94 17.26
C LEU A 102 12.42 8.82 17.20
N PHE A 103 12.47 9.90 17.99
CA PHE A 103 13.47 10.96 17.89
C PHE A 103 14.01 11.36 19.27
N ASP A 104 15.24 11.84 19.29
CA ASP A 104 15.76 12.58 20.43
C ASP A 104 15.10 13.95 20.52
N PHE A 105 15.24 14.59 21.69
CA PHE A 105 14.75 15.95 21.89
C PHE A 105 15.32 16.89 20.83
N ASP A 106 14.42 17.64 20.21
CA ASP A 106 14.76 18.64 19.19
C ASP A 106 15.42 18.11 17.91
N LYS A 107 15.40 16.78 17.68
CA LYS A 107 15.97 16.15 16.51
C LYS A 107 14.90 15.55 15.59
N SER A 108 15.30 15.30 14.35
CA SER A 108 14.54 14.58 13.31
C SER A 108 15.21 13.29 12.85
N ASP A 109 16.38 12.96 13.39
CA ASP A 109 17.07 11.72 13.10
C ASP A 109 16.41 10.57 13.90
N LEU A 110 16.11 9.47 13.21
CA LEU A 110 15.45 8.32 13.82
C LEU A 110 16.39 7.59 14.79
N ARG A 111 15.89 7.31 15.98
CA ARG A 111 16.61 6.55 16.99
C ARG A 111 16.61 5.06 16.66
N PRO A 112 17.69 4.32 16.98
CA PRO A 112 17.72 2.85 16.78
C PRO A 112 16.59 2.12 17.49
N VAL A 113 16.11 2.61 18.64
CA VAL A 113 15.00 2.03 19.40
C VAL A 113 13.65 2.11 18.66
N ALA A 114 13.51 3.00 17.68
CA ALA A 114 12.32 3.12 16.84
C ALA A 114 12.22 2.02 15.77
N ILE A 115 13.33 1.39 15.39
CA ILE A 115 13.41 0.45 14.28
C ILE A 115 12.38 -0.69 14.39
N PRO A 116 12.20 -1.37 15.54
CA PRO A 116 11.21 -2.45 15.65
C PRO A 116 9.78 -1.99 15.35
N SER A 117 9.40 -0.79 15.81
CA SER A 117 8.07 -0.23 15.53
C SER A 117 7.91 0.14 14.06
N LEU A 118 8.92 0.74 13.45
CA LEU A 118 8.91 1.10 12.04
C LEU A 118 8.88 -0.13 11.11
N LEU A 119 9.55 -1.24 11.47
CA LEU A 119 9.45 -2.50 10.73
C LEU A 119 8.04 -3.08 10.76
N LYS A 120 7.32 -2.95 11.89
CA LYS A 120 5.90 -3.33 11.96
C LYS A 120 5.04 -2.48 11.04
N VAL A 121 5.32 -1.17 10.94
CA VAL A 121 4.65 -0.28 9.97
C VAL A 121 4.91 -0.75 8.54
N VAL A 122 6.15 -1.11 8.20
CA VAL A 122 6.48 -1.68 6.87
C VAL A 122 5.66 -2.94 6.60
N THR A 123 5.52 -3.85 7.58
CA THR A 123 4.71 -5.06 7.44
C THR A 123 3.25 -4.73 7.12
N VAL A 124 2.68 -3.73 7.81
CA VAL A 124 1.32 -3.24 7.51
C VAL A 124 1.25 -2.66 6.11
N MET A 125 2.18 -1.77 5.72
CA MET A 125 2.19 -1.14 4.40
C MET A 125 2.31 -2.16 3.26
N GLN A 126 3.16 -3.17 3.41
CA GLN A 126 3.32 -4.25 2.43
C GLN A 126 2.07 -5.13 2.28
N SER A 127 1.25 -5.21 3.34
CA SER A 127 -0.04 -5.93 3.29
C SER A 127 -1.14 -5.15 2.57
N TYR A 128 -0.98 -3.82 2.45
CA TYR A 128 -1.93 -2.91 1.78
C TYR A 128 -1.24 -2.06 0.70
N PRO A 129 -0.65 -2.65 -0.34
CA PRO A 129 0.19 -1.93 -1.32
C PRO A 129 -0.57 -0.88 -2.14
N ALA A 130 -1.90 -1.04 -2.29
CA ALA A 130 -2.74 -0.11 -3.03
C ALA A 130 -3.22 1.10 -2.19
N TYR A 131 -2.92 1.14 -0.88
CA TYR A 131 -3.33 2.25 -0.05
C TYR A 131 -2.34 3.40 -0.16
N VAL A 132 -2.87 4.62 -0.17
CA VAL A 132 -2.06 5.84 -0.06
C VAL A 132 -1.74 6.09 1.41
N CYS A 133 -0.47 6.31 1.69
CA CYS A 133 0.03 6.59 3.03
C CYS A 133 0.21 8.10 3.22
N THR A 134 -0.34 8.65 4.30
CA THR A 134 -0.06 10.02 4.74
C THR A 134 0.64 9.99 6.08
N ILE A 135 1.77 10.67 6.18
CA ILE A 135 2.60 10.75 7.39
C ILE A 135 2.52 12.17 7.93
N GLY A 136 1.86 12.34 9.07
CA GLY A 136 1.66 13.61 9.76
C GLY A 136 2.61 13.77 10.94
N GLY A 137 3.42 14.84 10.97
CA GLY A 137 4.25 15.18 12.13
C GLY A 137 3.53 16.19 13.03
N HIS A 138 3.62 15.98 14.34
CA HIS A 138 3.02 16.87 15.35
C HIS A 138 4.02 17.20 16.44
N THR A 139 3.93 18.42 16.99
CA THR A 139 4.68 18.87 18.16
C THR A 139 3.74 19.20 19.31
N ASP A 140 4.29 19.48 20.47
CA ASP A 140 3.56 20.12 21.55
C ASP A 140 3.55 21.67 21.35
N GLY A 141 2.86 22.38 22.24
CA GLY A 141 2.73 23.84 22.19
C GLY A 141 3.92 24.60 22.75
N LYS A 142 5.09 24.00 22.96
CA LYS A 142 6.33 24.69 23.33
C LYS A 142 7.11 25.08 22.08
N GLY A 143 7.66 26.30 22.09
CA GLY A 143 8.42 26.84 20.97
C GLY A 143 7.62 27.76 20.06
N GLY A 144 8.28 28.29 19.04
CA GLY A 144 7.65 29.14 18.03
C GLY A 144 6.86 28.30 17.01
N LYS A 145 5.77 28.86 16.48
CA LYS A 145 4.91 28.17 15.52
C LYS A 145 5.66 27.72 14.26
N ASP A 146 6.47 28.61 13.68
CA ASP A 146 7.22 28.31 12.46
C ASP A 146 8.25 27.21 12.71
N TYR A 147 8.94 27.27 13.85
CA TYR A 147 9.88 26.26 14.27
C TYR A 147 9.20 24.88 14.44
N ASN A 148 8.06 24.82 15.12
CA ASN A 148 7.27 23.60 15.31
C ASN A 148 6.78 23.05 13.97
N GLN A 149 6.35 23.92 13.05
CA GLN A 149 5.96 23.53 11.71
C GLN A 149 7.12 22.85 10.97
N GLU A 150 8.28 23.48 10.90
CA GLU A 150 9.46 22.92 10.25
C GLU A 150 9.95 21.63 10.90
N LEU A 151 9.99 21.57 12.25
CA LEU A 151 10.41 20.36 12.97
C LEU A 151 9.49 19.18 12.67
N SER A 152 8.18 19.42 12.66
CA SER A 152 7.19 18.40 12.36
C SER A 152 7.30 17.88 10.93
N GLU A 153 7.57 18.75 9.95
CA GLU A 153 7.82 18.37 8.55
C GLU A 153 9.10 17.55 8.41
N ARG A 154 10.20 17.97 9.02
CA ARG A 154 11.46 17.21 9.00
C ARG A 154 11.26 15.81 9.57
N ARG A 155 10.55 15.66 10.68
CA ARG A 155 10.24 14.38 11.32
C ARG A 155 9.39 13.48 10.43
N ALA A 156 8.34 14.01 9.82
CA ALA A 156 7.51 13.26 8.88
C ALA A 156 8.32 12.77 7.66
N ASN A 157 9.20 13.62 7.13
CA ASN A 157 10.08 13.28 6.01
C ASN A 157 11.13 12.22 6.39
N SER A 158 11.69 12.25 7.59
CA SER A 158 12.63 11.23 8.07
C SER A 158 11.95 9.85 8.15
N VAL A 159 10.73 9.79 8.68
CA VAL A 159 9.94 8.54 8.69
C VAL A 159 9.66 8.04 7.28
N LYS A 160 9.18 8.91 6.37
CA LYS A 160 8.95 8.55 4.96
C LYS A 160 10.19 7.96 4.30
N THR A 161 11.33 8.65 4.43
CA THR A 161 12.59 8.23 3.82
C THR A 161 13.02 6.85 4.33
N TRP A 162 12.88 6.64 5.63
CA TRP A 162 13.21 5.37 6.25
C TRP A 162 12.29 4.24 5.77
N LEU A 163 10.98 4.44 5.77
CA LEU A 163 10.00 3.45 5.30
C LEU A 163 10.22 3.07 3.83
N ALA A 164 10.46 4.06 2.96
CA ALA A 164 10.77 3.82 1.55
C ALA A 164 12.04 2.98 1.37
N GLY A 165 13.09 3.26 2.16
CA GLY A 165 14.35 2.50 2.14
C GLY A 165 14.22 1.07 2.67
N HIS A 166 13.14 0.74 3.39
CA HIS A 166 12.92 -0.57 4.00
C HIS A 166 11.76 -1.36 3.39
N GLY A 167 11.38 -1.05 2.14
CA GLY A 167 10.48 -1.85 1.33
C GLY A 167 8.99 -1.45 1.39
N ALA A 168 8.67 -0.28 1.90
CA ALA A 168 7.35 0.31 1.73
C ALA A 168 7.24 0.92 0.31
N SER A 169 6.39 0.35 -0.54
CA SER A 169 6.18 0.77 -1.94
C SER A 169 4.94 1.64 -2.16
N ASN A 170 4.21 1.94 -1.10
CA ASN A 170 3.01 2.78 -1.16
C ASN A 170 3.33 4.20 -1.65
N GLN A 171 2.37 4.84 -2.31
CA GLN A 171 2.44 6.29 -2.49
C GLN A 171 2.42 6.96 -1.10
N MET A 172 3.44 7.77 -0.78
CA MET A 172 3.59 8.40 0.53
C MET A 172 3.61 9.92 0.43
N ASN A 173 2.72 10.56 1.18
CA ASN A 173 2.66 12.00 1.38
C ASN A 173 3.11 12.34 2.80
N THR A 174 3.80 13.47 2.98
CA THR A 174 4.20 13.99 4.29
C THR A 174 3.56 15.33 4.55
N GLN A 175 3.21 15.60 5.80
CA GLN A 175 2.69 16.87 6.23
C GLN A 175 3.15 17.18 7.67
N GLY A 176 3.72 18.36 7.88
CA GLY A 176 3.91 18.91 9.22
C GLY A 176 2.64 19.63 9.66
N PHE A 177 2.27 19.45 10.89
CA PHE A 177 1.16 20.16 11.52
C PHE A 177 1.61 21.04 12.68
N GLY A 178 2.91 20.96 13.07
CA GLY A 178 3.38 21.66 14.25
C GLY A 178 2.50 21.36 15.48
N ASP A 179 2.13 22.41 16.19
CA ASP A 179 1.24 22.38 17.37
C ASP A 179 -0.24 22.67 17.04
N THR A 180 -0.63 22.71 15.74
CA THR A 180 -1.96 23.15 15.33
C THR A 180 -3.06 22.09 15.52
N LYS A 181 -2.70 20.81 15.68
CA LYS A 181 -3.64 19.69 15.87
C LYS A 181 -3.34 18.92 17.16
N PRO A 182 -3.55 19.52 18.34
CA PRO A 182 -3.35 18.84 19.61
C PRO A 182 -4.46 17.79 19.84
N ILE A 183 -4.09 16.64 20.42
CA ILE A 183 -5.03 15.59 20.88
C ILE A 183 -5.22 15.60 22.40
N ALA A 184 -4.41 16.38 23.10
CA ALA A 184 -4.52 16.61 24.52
C ALA A 184 -4.19 18.07 24.85
N PRO A 185 -4.65 18.60 25.98
CA PRO A 185 -4.29 19.94 26.42
C PRO A 185 -2.77 20.07 26.64
N ASN A 186 -2.18 21.20 26.23
CA ASN A 186 -0.78 21.50 26.57
C ASN A 186 -0.63 22.14 27.96
N ARG A 187 -1.75 22.54 28.57
CA ARG A 187 -1.85 23.14 29.92
C ARG A 187 -3.02 22.55 30.67
N LYS A 188 -2.91 22.44 31.98
CA LYS A 188 -3.98 22.05 32.86
C LYS A 188 -5.05 23.15 32.97
N PRO A 189 -6.24 22.84 33.51
CA PRO A 189 -7.33 23.83 33.69
C PRO A 189 -6.94 25.05 34.53
N ASP A 190 -5.99 24.90 35.46
CA ASP A 190 -5.46 25.96 36.31
C ASP A 190 -4.40 26.84 35.61
N GLY A 191 -4.12 26.56 34.32
CA GLY A 191 -3.12 27.27 33.51
C GLY A 191 -1.68 26.76 33.68
N SER A 192 -1.42 25.85 34.62
CA SER A 192 -0.10 25.24 34.78
C SER A 192 0.26 24.32 33.62
N ASP A 193 1.55 24.01 33.49
CA ASP A 193 2.07 23.12 32.45
C ASP A 193 1.47 21.70 32.57
N ASP A 194 1.12 21.09 31.43
CA ASP A 194 0.69 19.70 31.35
C ASP A 194 1.69 18.84 30.55
N PRO A 195 2.74 18.29 31.19
CA PRO A 195 3.74 17.47 30.51
C PRO A 195 3.15 16.22 29.85
N GLU A 196 2.14 15.58 30.45
CA GLU A 196 1.50 14.38 29.90
C GLU A 196 0.68 14.69 28.65
N GLY A 197 -0.08 15.78 28.67
CA GLY A 197 -0.82 16.24 27.50
C GLY A 197 0.13 16.60 26.36
N ARG A 198 1.24 17.30 26.66
CA ARG A 198 2.26 17.60 25.66
C ARG A 198 2.93 16.33 25.11
N GLN A 199 3.19 15.32 25.92
CA GLN A 199 3.77 14.07 25.45
C GLN A 199 2.86 13.39 24.44
N LYS A 200 1.55 13.39 24.65
CA LYS A 200 0.57 12.86 23.68
C LYS A 200 0.56 13.66 22.37
N ASN A 201 0.74 14.98 22.45
CA ASN A 201 0.78 15.84 21.29
C ASN A 201 2.04 15.62 20.42
N ARG A 202 3.18 15.27 21.02
CA ARG A 202 4.41 14.93 20.30
C ARG A 202 4.31 13.52 19.71
N ARG A 203 3.79 13.44 18.48
CA ARG A 203 3.55 12.16 17.79
C ARG A 203 3.78 12.26 16.28
N VAL A 204 3.90 11.12 15.66
CA VAL A 204 3.79 10.96 14.21
C VAL A 204 2.57 10.08 13.93
N GLU A 205 1.67 10.57 13.12
CA GLU A 205 0.51 9.83 12.62
C GLU A 205 0.82 9.24 11.25
N ILE A 206 0.54 7.96 11.07
CA ILE A 206 0.65 7.26 9.79
C ILE A 206 -0.74 6.76 9.43
N THR A 207 -1.31 7.33 8.39
CA THR A 207 -2.64 7.01 7.90
C THR A 207 -2.54 6.34 6.54
N LEU A 208 -2.99 5.09 6.46
CA LEU A 208 -3.13 4.32 5.23
C LEU A 208 -4.60 4.37 4.80
N LYS A 209 -4.88 4.91 3.62
CA LYS A 209 -6.25 5.06 3.12
C LYS A 209 -6.42 4.39 1.76
N LYS A 210 -7.49 3.62 1.64
CA LYS A 210 -7.90 3.03 0.36
C LYS A 210 -8.21 4.15 -0.63
N HIS A 211 -7.64 4.03 -1.82
CA HIS A 211 -7.88 4.99 -2.91
C HIS A 211 -9.21 4.70 -3.59
#